data_ebc71417d967f8490da1ffa62d50e2f7
#
_entry.id   ebc71417d967f8490da1ffa62d50e2f7
#
_cell.length_a   1.000
_cell.length_b   1.000
_cell.length_c   1.000
_cell.angle_alpha   90.00
_cell.angle_beta   90.00
_cell.angle_gamma   90.00
#
_symmetry.space_group_name_H-M   'P 1'
#
loop_
_entity.id
_entity.type
_entity.pdbx_description
1 polymer ?
#
loop_
_entity_poly.entity_id
_entity_poly.type
_entity_poly.pdbx_seq_one_letter_code
_entity_poly.pdbx_strand_id
1 'polypeptide(L)'
;DAQYGVPTVASVTIRGQTRIELQALEGRLTLKANDRFTADALREQVKILYGTGYFEDVQVETEPAAGGVSVGFVVREKPFITEIVFDGNEELSDDKLKEKVTIKSQTFLDQQQAKESAEKIRLAYQEDGYYNCQVIPVIQAVDEDRKRLTYFIKEGTKAKVLHINFEGMRAVTKEEIFKVTATREWIPWYGLITQLKVPSLLSDAGVLKREELGNDIERMREVYLNKGYLNVQISQPTLELSEDKKWFEINYSIVEGEPFIVQEVGFRGNTVFEDHELREGLNIRPGEIFQRAKIRGEITRIT
;
A
#
# COMPACT_ATOMS: atom_id res chain seq x y z
N ASP A 1 -6.14 61.20 33.95
CA ASP A 1 -6.12 59.76 33.71
C ASP A 1 -7.23 59.42 32.71
N ALA A 2 -6.88 59.37 31.41
CA ALA A 2 -7.79 58.87 30.39
C ALA A 2 -7.90 57.36 30.56
N GLN A 3 -9.05 56.88 31.05
CA GLN A 3 -9.43 55.48 30.97
C GLN A 3 -9.51 55.07 29.49
N TYR A 4 -8.43 54.52 28.94
CA TYR A 4 -8.48 53.85 27.67
C TYR A 4 -9.28 52.55 27.85
N GLY A 5 -10.60 52.66 27.68
CA GLY A 5 -11.46 51.49 27.58
C GLY A 5 -11.00 50.63 26.40
N VAL A 6 -11.07 49.32 26.55
CA VAL A 6 -10.81 48.39 25.43
C VAL A 6 -11.71 48.81 24.24
N PRO A 7 -11.14 49.09 23.05
CA PRO A 7 -11.95 49.54 21.93
C PRO A 7 -13.00 48.48 21.58
N THR A 8 -14.15 48.94 21.08
CA THR A 8 -15.23 48.04 20.61
C THR A 8 -15.16 47.88 19.09
N VAL A 9 -15.74 46.79 18.62
CA VAL A 9 -15.89 46.53 17.18
C VAL A 9 -17.01 47.40 16.61
N ALA A 10 -16.71 48.24 15.66
CA ALA A 10 -17.72 49.10 14.99
C ALA A 10 -18.49 48.31 13.92
N SER A 11 -17.79 47.49 13.12
CA SER A 11 -18.38 46.67 12.08
C SER A 11 -17.50 45.48 11.78
N VAL A 12 -18.10 44.39 11.27
CA VAL A 12 -17.40 43.21 10.75
C VAL A 12 -17.80 43.01 9.32
N THR A 13 -16.81 42.81 8.43
CA THR A 13 -17.03 42.58 6.99
C THR A 13 -16.17 41.44 6.50
N ILE A 14 -16.64 40.70 5.51
CA ILE A 14 -15.88 39.68 4.79
C ILE A 14 -15.80 40.07 3.32
N ARG A 15 -14.60 39.94 2.74
CA ARG A 15 -14.35 40.28 1.33
C ARG A 15 -13.46 39.23 0.67
N GLY A 16 -13.58 39.07 -0.66
CA GLY A 16 -12.74 38.15 -1.44
C GLY A 16 -13.37 36.77 -1.69
N GLN A 17 -14.55 36.50 -1.13
CA GLN A 17 -15.33 35.32 -1.47
C GLN A 17 -15.96 35.51 -2.86
N THR A 18 -16.03 34.41 -3.63
CA THR A 18 -16.61 34.40 -4.98
C THR A 18 -17.72 33.37 -5.13
N ARG A 19 -17.57 32.20 -4.51
CA ARG A 19 -18.52 31.07 -4.59
C ARG A 19 -19.33 30.87 -3.33
N ILE A 20 -18.81 31.30 -2.18
CA ILE A 20 -19.47 31.13 -0.90
C ILE A 20 -20.36 32.34 -0.64
N GLU A 21 -21.61 32.09 -0.29
CA GLU A 21 -22.55 33.16 0.06
C GLU A 21 -22.11 33.88 1.31
N LEU A 22 -22.06 35.22 1.27
CA LEU A 22 -21.61 36.07 2.35
C LEU A 22 -22.41 35.81 3.64
N GLN A 23 -23.73 35.70 3.54
CA GLN A 23 -24.61 35.43 4.70
C GLN A 23 -24.27 34.13 5.42
N ALA A 24 -23.86 33.08 4.66
CA ALA A 24 -23.46 31.80 5.25
C ALA A 24 -22.17 31.91 6.05
N LEU A 25 -21.26 32.81 5.67
CA LEU A 25 -20.02 33.08 6.38
C LEU A 25 -20.26 33.98 7.60
N GLU A 26 -21.02 35.07 7.44
CA GLU A 26 -21.37 35.98 8.52
C GLU A 26 -22.13 35.28 9.66
N GLY A 27 -22.99 34.31 9.30
CA GLY A 27 -23.69 33.49 10.28
C GLY A 27 -22.79 32.57 11.12
N ARG A 28 -21.57 32.31 10.70
CA ARG A 28 -20.59 31.51 11.42
C ARG A 28 -19.69 32.33 12.34
N LEU A 29 -19.51 33.62 12.03
CA LEU A 29 -18.73 34.52 12.87
C LEU A 29 -19.46 34.80 14.19
N THR A 30 -18.74 34.70 15.29
CA THR A 30 -19.24 35.03 16.63
C THR A 30 -19.01 36.47 16.97
N LEU A 31 -18.01 37.14 16.37
CA LEU A 31 -17.69 38.55 16.60
C LEU A 31 -18.70 39.45 15.90
N LYS A 32 -19.30 40.37 16.65
CA LYS A 32 -20.33 41.31 16.19
C LYS A 32 -19.99 42.75 16.54
N ALA A 33 -20.71 43.69 15.94
CA ALA A 33 -20.64 45.09 16.32
C ALA A 33 -20.98 45.27 17.83
N ASN A 34 -20.26 46.14 18.50
CA ASN A 34 -20.27 46.42 19.95
C ASN A 34 -19.55 45.37 20.82
N ASP A 35 -19.01 44.29 20.29
CA ASP A 35 -18.15 43.39 21.05
C ASP A 35 -16.81 44.05 21.37
N ARG A 36 -16.10 43.50 22.37
CA ARG A 36 -14.76 43.96 22.70
C ARG A 36 -13.77 43.60 21.59
N PHE A 37 -13.03 44.58 21.14
CA PHE A 37 -11.97 44.35 20.18
C PHE A 37 -10.72 43.79 20.85
N THR A 38 -10.43 42.50 20.71
CA THR A 38 -9.26 41.86 21.29
C THR A 38 -8.57 40.97 20.23
N ALA A 39 -7.26 40.81 20.39
CA ALA A 39 -6.50 39.93 19.47
C ALA A 39 -6.98 38.46 19.54
N ASP A 40 -7.43 38.01 20.70
CA ASP A 40 -7.93 36.64 20.85
C ASP A 40 -9.27 36.43 20.14
N ALA A 41 -10.18 37.43 20.23
CA ALA A 41 -11.43 37.40 19.49
C ALA A 41 -11.17 37.31 17.94
N LEU A 42 -10.22 38.09 17.42
CA LEU A 42 -9.85 38.04 16.02
C LEU A 42 -9.26 36.68 15.61
N ARG A 43 -8.35 36.14 16.42
CA ARG A 43 -7.76 34.80 16.15
C ARG A 43 -8.82 33.71 16.12
N GLU A 44 -9.83 33.83 16.98
CA GLU A 44 -10.93 32.86 16.97
C GLU A 44 -11.76 32.92 15.68
N GLN A 45 -12.07 34.15 15.20
CA GLN A 45 -12.78 34.28 13.90
C GLN A 45 -11.95 33.69 12.74
N VAL A 46 -10.65 33.97 12.72
CA VAL A 46 -9.74 33.40 11.72
C VAL A 46 -9.77 31.87 11.77
N LYS A 47 -9.73 31.26 12.98
CA LYS A 47 -9.87 29.79 13.14
C LYS A 47 -11.22 29.29 12.64
N ILE A 48 -12.31 30.00 12.93
CA ILE A 48 -13.65 29.65 12.43
C ILE A 48 -13.67 29.65 10.91
N LEU A 49 -13.13 30.68 10.26
CA LEU A 49 -13.08 30.78 8.81
C LEU A 49 -12.23 29.66 8.19
N TYR A 50 -11.02 29.40 8.71
CA TYR A 50 -10.20 28.26 8.27
C TYR A 50 -10.89 26.92 8.53
N GLY A 51 -11.60 26.79 9.66
CA GLY A 51 -12.36 25.58 10.02
C GLY A 51 -13.49 25.23 9.05
N THR A 52 -13.93 26.18 8.21
CA THR A 52 -14.90 25.92 7.12
C THR A 52 -14.33 25.02 6.04
N GLY A 53 -12.99 25.00 5.89
CA GLY A 53 -12.30 24.28 4.84
C GLY A 53 -12.28 24.95 3.47
N TYR A 54 -12.93 26.11 3.31
CA TYR A 54 -13.10 26.78 2.02
C TYR A 54 -11.94 27.69 1.63
N PHE A 55 -11.18 28.19 2.61
CA PHE A 55 -10.20 29.25 2.41
C PHE A 55 -8.76 28.73 2.45
N GLU A 56 -7.97 29.23 1.50
CA GLU A 56 -6.52 29.04 1.45
C GLU A 56 -5.81 30.07 2.32
N ASP A 57 -6.35 31.31 2.36
CA ASP A 57 -5.80 32.43 3.13
C ASP A 57 -6.92 33.28 3.75
N VAL A 58 -6.67 33.78 4.96
CA VAL A 58 -7.55 34.67 5.70
C VAL A 58 -6.69 35.76 6.32
N GLN A 59 -6.81 36.99 5.84
CA GLN A 59 -6.14 38.16 6.36
C GLN A 59 -7.12 39.01 7.16
N VAL A 60 -6.64 39.69 8.19
CA VAL A 60 -7.44 40.59 9.02
C VAL A 60 -6.96 42.01 8.80
N GLU A 61 -7.85 42.84 8.30
CA GLU A 61 -7.65 44.29 8.15
C GLU A 61 -8.43 45.00 9.28
N THR A 62 -7.84 46.05 9.86
CA THR A 62 -8.49 46.83 10.91
C THR A 62 -8.34 48.30 10.61
N GLU A 63 -9.45 49.06 10.69
CA GLU A 63 -9.47 50.50 10.43
C GLU A 63 -10.18 51.20 11.61
N PRO A 64 -9.67 52.37 12.06
CA PRO A 64 -10.41 53.20 13.00
C PRO A 64 -11.74 53.65 12.42
N ALA A 65 -12.81 53.53 13.19
CA ALA A 65 -14.15 53.96 12.79
C ALA A 65 -14.88 54.72 13.92
N ALA A 66 -15.93 55.44 13.57
CA ALA A 66 -16.78 56.07 14.56
C ALA A 66 -17.39 55.01 15.47
N GLY A 67 -17.07 55.08 16.75
CA GLY A 67 -17.54 54.13 17.75
C GLY A 67 -16.66 52.87 17.99
N GLY A 68 -15.44 52.83 17.42
CA GLY A 68 -14.52 51.73 17.63
C GLY A 68 -13.60 51.39 16.45
N VAL A 69 -13.46 50.08 16.18
CA VAL A 69 -12.61 49.56 15.12
C VAL A 69 -13.45 48.74 14.13
N SER A 70 -13.38 49.08 12.85
CA SER A 70 -13.91 48.21 11.77
C SER A 70 -12.96 47.05 11.50
N VAL A 71 -13.50 45.85 11.46
CA VAL A 71 -12.75 44.62 11.17
C VAL A 71 -13.17 44.07 9.85
N GLY A 72 -12.21 43.91 8.95
CA GLY A 72 -12.37 43.27 7.63
C GLY A 72 -11.62 41.96 7.59
N PHE A 73 -12.30 40.87 7.22
CA PHE A 73 -11.66 39.59 6.89
C PHE A 73 -11.54 39.52 5.38
N VAL A 74 -10.31 39.55 4.89
CA VAL A 74 -10.02 39.36 3.46
C VAL A 74 -9.69 37.90 3.25
N VAL A 75 -10.55 37.19 2.52
CA VAL A 75 -10.42 35.74 2.33
C VAL A 75 -10.03 35.43 0.87
N ARG A 76 -9.27 34.35 0.72
CA ARG A 76 -8.97 33.77 -0.60
C ARG A 76 -9.48 32.33 -0.60
N GLU A 77 -10.42 32.04 -1.50
CA GLU A 77 -10.98 30.70 -1.64
C GLU A 77 -9.96 29.72 -2.18
N LYS A 78 -10.02 28.46 -1.70
CA LYS A 78 -9.29 27.34 -2.30
C LYS A 78 -9.74 27.12 -3.74
N PRO A 79 -8.89 26.54 -4.59
CA PRO A 79 -9.31 26.15 -5.93
C PRO A 79 -10.56 25.26 -5.91
N PHE A 80 -11.56 25.60 -6.69
CA PHE A 80 -12.74 24.77 -6.86
C PHE A 80 -12.55 23.83 -8.03
N ILE A 81 -12.49 22.52 -7.73
CA ILE A 81 -12.22 21.48 -8.72
C ILE A 81 -13.53 20.97 -9.29
N THR A 82 -13.70 21.12 -10.58
CA THR A 82 -14.87 20.63 -11.32
C THR A 82 -14.64 19.25 -11.91
N GLU A 83 -13.39 18.89 -12.18
CA GLU A 83 -13.01 17.66 -12.86
C GLU A 83 -11.71 17.07 -12.28
N ILE A 84 -11.64 15.75 -12.22
CA ILE A 84 -10.45 14.99 -11.86
C ILE A 84 -10.11 14.09 -13.04
N VAL A 85 -8.86 14.18 -13.53
CA VAL A 85 -8.38 13.46 -14.71
C VAL A 85 -7.11 12.70 -14.33
N PHE A 86 -6.95 11.51 -14.87
CA PHE A 86 -5.72 10.73 -14.84
C PHE A 86 -5.12 10.74 -16.25
N ASP A 87 -3.82 10.89 -16.34
CA ASP A 87 -3.10 10.96 -17.61
C ASP A 87 -1.83 10.13 -17.52
N GLY A 88 -1.63 9.20 -18.47
CA GLY A 88 -0.51 8.29 -18.51
C GLY A 88 -0.72 6.96 -17.76
N ASN A 89 -1.96 6.63 -17.37
CA ASN A 89 -2.33 5.37 -16.73
C ASN A 89 -2.77 4.34 -17.79
N GLU A 90 -1.82 3.55 -18.28
CA GLU A 90 -2.07 2.49 -19.28
C GLU A 90 -2.46 1.16 -18.60
N GLU A 91 -1.88 0.89 -17.42
CA GLU A 91 -2.00 -0.39 -16.71
C GLU A 91 -3.15 -0.40 -15.67
N LEU A 92 -3.40 0.71 -15.00
CA LEU A 92 -4.51 0.84 -14.08
C LEU A 92 -5.62 1.70 -14.69
N SER A 93 -6.85 1.18 -14.72
CA SER A 93 -8.00 1.92 -15.23
C SER A 93 -8.36 3.12 -14.34
N ASP A 94 -8.98 4.14 -14.93
CA ASP A 94 -9.50 5.32 -14.22
C ASP A 94 -10.37 4.95 -13.03
N ASP A 95 -11.20 3.92 -13.18
CA ASP A 95 -12.12 3.51 -12.11
C ASP A 95 -11.37 2.97 -10.88
N LYS A 96 -10.32 2.16 -11.09
CA LYS A 96 -9.44 1.73 -10.01
C LYS A 96 -8.72 2.90 -9.34
N LEU A 97 -8.28 3.89 -10.13
CA LEU A 97 -7.61 5.08 -9.61
C LEU A 97 -8.56 5.99 -8.84
N LYS A 98 -9.81 6.16 -9.32
CA LYS A 98 -10.85 6.91 -8.60
C LYS A 98 -11.13 6.36 -7.21
N GLU A 99 -11.09 5.05 -7.02
CA GLU A 99 -11.27 4.42 -5.70
C GLU A 99 -10.15 4.80 -4.71
N LYS A 100 -8.95 5.08 -5.19
CA LYS A 100 -7.80 5.48 -4.36
C LYS A 100 -7.80 6.97 -4.01
N VAL A 101 -8.50 7.79 -4.80
CA VAL A 101 -8.59 9.24 -4.60
C VAL A 101 -9.71 9.58 -3.63
N THR A 102 -9.37 10.31 -2.58
CA THR A 102 -10.37 10.75 -1.57
C THR A 102 -11.09 12.04 -1.97
N ILE A 103 -10.54 12.77 -2.93
CA ILE A 103 -11.09 14.04 -3.43
C ILE A 103 -12.22 13.71 -4.41
N LYS A 104 -13.31 14.44 -4.28
CA LYS A 104 -14.44 14.38 -5.23
C LYS A 104 -14.41 15.59 -6.16
N SER A 105 -14.97 15.45 -7.36
CA SER A 105 -15.28 16.60 -8.20
C SER A 105 -16.33 17.49 -7.52
N GLN A 106 -16.44 18.75 -7.92
CA GLN A 106 -17.34 19.75 -7.36
C GLN A 106 -17.02 20.06 -5.87
N THR A 107 -15.75 20.23 -5.54
CA THR A 107 -15.29 20.55 -4.18
C THR A 107 -14.13 21.54 -4.18
N PHE A 108 -13.95 22.21 -3.05
CA PHE A 108 -12.75 22.99 -2.79
C PHE A 108 -11.58 22.06 -2.49
N LEU A 109 -10.46 22.30 -3.17
CA LEU A 109 -9.29 21.44 -3.09
C LEU A 109 -8.31 21.94 -2.05
N ASP A 110 -7.92 21.05 -1.18
CA ASP A 110 -6.70 21.19 -0.38
C ASP A 110 -5.51 20.56 -1.12
N GLN A 111 -4.44 21.34 -1.29
CA GLN A 111 -3.23 20.85 -1.97
C GLN A 111 -2.61 19.64 -1.26
N GLN A 112 -2.75 19.57 0.08
CA GLN A 112 -2.26 18.45 0.85
C GLN A 112 -3.05 17.16 0.50
N GLN A 113 -4.36 17.25 0.40
CA GLN A 113 -5.22 16.12 -0.02
C GLN A 113 -4.89 15.63 -1.43
N ALA A 114 -4.53 16.54 -2.34
CA ALA A 114 -4.09 16.15 -3.69
C ALA A 114 -2.79 15.35 -3.67
N LYS A 115 -1.81 15.74 -2.84
CA LYS A 115 -0.56 15.01 -2.65
C LYS A 115 -0.78 13.65 -1.99
N GLU A 116 -1.64 13.57 -0.97
CA GLU A 116 -2.00 12.32 -0.31
C GLU A 116 -2.68 11.34 -1.26
N SER A 117 -3.56 11.85 -2.13
CA SER A 117 -4.20 11.05 -3.17
C SER A 117 -3.18 10.55 -4.20
N ALA A 118 -2.23 11.40 -4.61
CA ALA A 118 -1.15 11.00 -5.51
C ALA A 118 -0.28 9.88 -4.89
N GLU A 119 -0.02 9.96 -3.59
CA GLU A 119 0.73 8.92 -2.88
C GLU A 119 -0.05 7.60 -2.82
N LYS A 120 -1.37 7.64 -2.60
CA LYS A 120 -2.22 6.44 -2.65
C LYS A 120 -2.25 5.80 -4.03
N ILE A 121 -2.29 6.60 -5.08
CA ILE A 121 -2.18 6.12 -6.47
C ILE A 121 -0.81 5.45 -6.67
N ARG A 122 0.28 6.10 -6.24
CA ARG A 122 1.64 5.55 -6.34
C ARG A 122 1.78 4.20 -5.61
N LEU A 123 1.18 4.09 -4.42
CA LEU A 123 1.17 2.83 -3.66
C LEU A 123 0.38 1.73 -4.39
N ALA A 124 -0.75 2.06 -5.02
CA ALA A 124 -1.51 1.10 -5.82
C ALA A 124 -0.69 0.55 -7.00
N TYR A 125 0.09 1.40 -7.68
CA TYR A 125 1.04 0.95 -8.69
C TYR A 125 2.15 0.07 -8.12
N GLN A 126 2.64 0.37 -6.89
CA GLN A 126 3.64 -0.48 -6.24
C GLN A 126 3.09 -1.86 -5.87
N GLU A 127 1.83 -1.95 -5.45
CA GLU A 127 1.14 -3.23 -5.21
C GLU A 127 1.13 -4.09 -6.48
N ASP A 128 0.95 -3.47 -7.65
CA ASP A 128 0.99 -4.13 -8.95
C ASP A 128 2.41 -4.32 -9.54
N GLY A 129 3.45 -3.96 -8.77
CA GLY A 129 4.87 -4.18 -9.13
C GLY A 129 5.58 -3.00 -9.80
N TYR A 130 4.94 -1.84 -9.95
CA TYR A 130 5.52 -0.65 -10.57
C TYR A 130 6.20 0.25 -9.53
N TYR A 131 7.38 -0.14 -9.04
CA TYR A 131 8.08 0.53 -7.93
C TYR A 131 8.69 1.88 -8.29
N ASN A 132 8.87 2.18 -9.56
CA ASN A 132 9.39 3.46 -10.06
C ASN A 132 8.28 4.38 -10.60
N CYS A 133 7.01 4.06 -10.33
CA CYS A 133 5.88 4.92 -10.68
C CYS A 133 6.03 6.30 -10.02
N GLN A 134 5.76 7.33 -10.79
CA GLN A 134 5.70 8.72 -10.35
C GLN A 134 4.29 9.28 -10.62
N VAL A 135 3.73 9.98 -9.65
CA VAL A 135 2.41 10.60 -9.75
C VAL A 135 2.51 12.05 -9.31
N ILE A 136 2.18 12.97 -10.21
CA ILE A 136 2.28 14.40 -9.96
C ILE A 136 0.89 15.03 -10.11
N PRO A 137 0.30 15.54 -9.01
CA PRO A 137 -0.95 16.27 -9.09
C PRO A 137 -0.71 17.70 -9.58
N VAL A 138 -1.44 18.13 -10.61
CA VAL A 138 -1.36 19.48 -11.18
C VAL A 138 -2.76 20.06 -11.26
N ILE A 139 -2.91 21.29 -10.76
CA ILE A 139 -4.16 22.06 -10.87
C ILE A 139 -4.04 22.95 -12.10
N GLN A 140 -4.93 22.73 -13.06
CA GLN A 140 -5.00 23.49 -14.31
C GLN A 140 -6.27 24.34 -14.34
N ALA A 141 -6.16 25.60 -14.79
CA ALA A 141 -7.33 26.41 -15.09
C ALA A 141 -7.97 25.90 -16.39
N VAL A 142 -9.26 25.61 -16.37
CA VAL A 142 -10.06 25.33 -17.57
C VAL A 142 -10.62 26.64 -18.11
N ASP A 143 -11.07 27.50 -17.19
CA ASP A 143 -11.48 28.87 -17.42
C ASP A 143 -11.31 29.70 -16.13
N GLU A 144 -11.91 30.91 -16.06
CA GLU A 144 -11.77 31.79 -14.89
C GLU A 144 -12.26 31.13 -13.60
N ASP A 145 -13.33 30.32 -13.66
CA ASP A 145 -14.01 29.78 -12.51
C ASP A 145 -13.79 28.29 -12.29
N ARG A 146 -13.42 27.55 -13.33
CA ARG A 146 -13.29 26.10 -13.28
C ARG A 146 -11.84 25.67 -13.32
N LYS A 147 -11.48 24.78 -12.40
CA LYS A 147 -10.16 24.16 -12.34
C LYS A 147 -10.28 22.65 -12.44
N ARG A 148 -9.30 22.04 -13.09
CA ARG A 148 -9.14 20.61 -13.26
C ARG A 148 -7.96 20.17 -12.41
N LEU A 149 -8.13 19.08 -11.67
CA LEU A 149 -7.02 18.37 -11.03
C LEU A 149 -6.61 17.21 -11.94
N THR A 150 -5.42 17.29 -12.50
CA THR A 150 -4.85 16.22 -13.32
C THR A 150 -3.75 15.53 -12.55
N TYR A 151 -3.85 14.19 -12.41
CA TYR A 151 -2.76 13.35 -11.93
C TYR A 151 -1.97 12.85 -13.14
N PHE A 152 -0.80 13.45 -13.37
CA PHE A 152 0.14 12.96 -14.38
C PHE A 152 0.87 11.74 -13.82
N ILE A 153 0.75 10.60 -14.51
CA ILE A 153 1.25 9.33 -14.09
C ILE A 153 2.34 8.88 -15.07
N LYS A 154 3.50 8.57 -14.53
CA LYS A 154 4.55 7.86 -15.24
C LYS A 154 4.73 6.52 -14.58
N GLU A 155 4.14 5.48 -15.16
CA GLU A 155 4.05 4.16 -14.53
C GLU A 155 5.41 3.50 -14.35
N GLY A 156 6.30 3.66 -15.32
CA GLY A 156 7.59 3.00 -15.35
C GLY A 156 7.48 1.56 -15.83
N THR A 157 8.28 0.66 -15.26
CA THR A 157 8.31 -0.76 -15.62
C THR A 157 8.09 -1.63 -14.39
N LYS A 158 7.44 -2.78 -14.55
CA LYS A 158 7.32 -3.78 -13.47
C LYS A 158 8.70 -4.24 -13.04
N ALA A 159 8.95 -4.23 -11.73
CA ALA A 159 10.16 -4.81 -11.17
C ALA A 159 10.10 -6.33 -11.23
N LYS A 160 11.19 -6.95 -11.63
CA LYS A 160 11.31 -8.41 -11.81
C LYS A 160 12.29 -8.99 -10.81
N VAL A 161 12.15 -10.26 -10.50
CA VAL A 161 13.08 -11.01 -9.65
C VAL A 161 14.32 -11.37 -10.45
N LEU A 162 15.46 -10.80 -10.08
CA LEU A 162 16.75 -11.06 -10.72
C LEU A 162 17.35 -12.36 -10.19
N HIS A 163 17.45 -12.46 -8.84
CA HIS A 163 18.04 -13.60 -8.15
C HIS A 163 17.21 -14.04 -6.95
N ILE A 164 17.18 -15.35 -6.71
CA ILE A 164 16.66 -15.96 -5.50
C ILE A 164 17.80 -16.74 -4.83
N ASN A 165 18.21 -16.28 -3.67
CA ASN A 165 19.30 -16.86 -2.90
C ASN A 165 18.76 -17.65 -1.73
N PHE A 166 19.41 -18.78 -1.43
CA PHE A 166 19.08 -19.69 -0.33
C PHE A 166 20.32 -19.89 0.54
N GLU A 167 20.39 -19.17 1.64
CA GLU A 167 21.46 -19.30 2.61
C GLU A 167 21.19 -20.48 3.55
N GLY A 168 22.18 -21.31 3.79
CA GLY A 168 22.07 -22.49 4.67
C GLY A 168 21.47 -23.75 4.02
N MET A 169 21.08 -23.70 2.74
CA MET A 169 20.59 -24.84 1.96
C MET A 169 21.72 -25.78 1.57
N ARG A 170 21.62 -27.06 1.93
CA ARG A 170 22.62 -28.11 1.65
C ARG A 170 21.98 -29.44 1.22
N ALA A 171 20.88 -29.84 1.86
CA ALA A 171 20.20 -31.11 1.65
C ALA A 171 19.27 -31.12 0.43
N VAL A 172 18.91 -29.95 -0.04
CA VAL A 172 17.98 -29.73 -1.17
C VAL A 172 18.68 -28.87 -2.21
N THR A 173 18.39 -29.11 -3.50
CA THR A 173 18.93 -28.28 -4.57
C THR A 173 17.97 -27.15 -4.95
N LYS A 174 18.51 -26.10 -5.59
CA LYS A 174 17.72 -24.97 -6.11
C LYS A 174 16.67 -25.43 -7.12
N GLU A 175 16.99 -26.41 -7.94
CA GLU A 175 16.10 -27.00 -8.93
C GLU A 175 14.92 -27.73 -8.27
N GLU A 176 15.16 -28.44 -7.15
CA GLU A 176 14.09 -29.10 -6.40
C GLU A 176 13.13 -28.09 -5.80
N ILE A 177 13.65 -26.98 -5.25
CA ILE A 177 12.84 -25.87 -4.74
C ILE A 177 12.02 -25.24 -5.89
N PHE A 178 12.65 -24.93 -7.01
CA PHE A 178 11.96 -24.33 -8.13
C PHE A 178 10.89 -25.22 -8.79
N LYS A 179 10.89 -26.53 -8.57
CA LYS A 179 9.79 -27.39 -9.04
C LYS A 179 8.48 -27.14 -8.28
N VAL A 180 8.55 -26.68 -7.03
CA VAL A 180 7.38 -26.57 -6.15
C VAL A 180 6.97 -25.12 -5.87
N THR A 181 7.90 -24.17 -5.92
CA THR A 181 7.59 -22.74 -5.65
C THR A 181 6.95 -22.05 -6.86
N ALA A 182 6.16 -21.01 -6.63
CA ALA A 182 5.56 -20.20 -7.69
C ALA A 182 6.50 -19.06 -8.14
N THR A 183 7.27 -18.51 -7.19
CA THR A 183 8.22 -17.44 -7.49
C THR A 183 9.37 -17.94 -8.33
N ARG A 184 9.72 -17.21 -9.40
CA ARG A 184 10.77 -17.55 -10.36
C ARG A 184 11.67 -16.36 -10.61
N GLU A 185 12.93 -16.65 -10.93
CA GLU A 185 13.85 -15.66 -11.49
C GLU A 185 13.43 -15.29 -12.91
N TRP A 186 13.63 -14.03 -13.27
CA TRP A 186 13.45 -13.56 -14.64
C TRP A 186 14.54 -14.15 -15.54
N ILE A 187 14.12 -14.73 -16.67
CA ILE A 187 15.04 -15.27 -17.67
C ILE A 187 14.94 -14.40 -18.92
N PRO A 188 16.05 -13.84 -19.42
CA PRO A 188 16.06 -13.11 -20.69
C PRO A 188 15.54 -13.98 -21.83
N TRP A 189 14.76 -13.39 -22.74
CA TRP A 189 14.14 -14.10 -23.88
C TRP A 189 15.12 -14.93 -24.74
N TYR A 190 16.38 -14.48 -24.86
CA TYR A 190 17.41 -15.21 -25.58
C TYR A 190 17.86 -16.51 -24.88
N GLY A 191 17.73 -16.63 -23.58
CA GLY A 191 17.93 -17.88 -22.84
C GLY A 191 16.83 -18.90 -23.06
N LEU A 192 15.65 -18.47 -23.50
CA LEU A 192 14.49 -19.32 -23.75
C LEU A 192 14.55 -20.05 -25.09
N ILE A 193 15.25 -19.51 -26.08
CA ILE A 193 15.38 -20.12 -27.40
C ILE A 193 16.07 -21.48 -27.31
N THR A 194 16.90 -21.70 -26.30
CA THR A 194 17.62 -22.96 -26.04
C THR A 194 16.81 -24.00 -25.28
N GLN A 195 15.65 -23.66 -24.70
CA GLN A 195 14.83 -24.57 -23.89
C GLN A 195 13.39 -24.78 -24.38
N LEU A 196 13.08 -24.47 -25.62
CA LEU A 196 11.80 -24.69 -26.31
C LEU A 196 10.72 -25.40 -25.47
N LYS A 197 9.92 -24.63 -24.68
CA LYS A 197 8.52 -24.96 -24.36
C LYS A 197 7.83 -23.73 -23.72
N VAL A 198 6.85 -23.20 -24.44
CA VAL A 198 5.65 -22.46 -24.06
C VAL A 198 5.68 -20.92 -24.12
N PRO A 199 4.97 -20.32 -25.10
CA PRO A 199 4.84 -18.87 -25.27
C PRO A 199 3.99 -18.13 -24.22
N SER A 200 3.06 -18.82 -23.54
CA SER A 200 2.12 -18.17 -22.59
C SER A 200 2.68 -17.91 -21.19
N LEU A 201 3.86 -18.46 -20.87
CA LEU A 201 4.54 -18.25 -19.59
C LEU A 201 5.50 -17.03 -19.59
N LEU A 202 5.59 -16.32 -20.72
CA LEU A 202 6.62 -15.31 -20.94
C LEU A 202 6.29 -13.92 -20.38
N SER A 203 5.01 -13.58 -20.25
CA SER A 203 4.61 -12.24 -19.80
C SER A 203 4.85 -12.01 -18.31
N ASP A 204 4.67 -13.05 -17.49
CA ASP A 204 4.72 -12.93 -16.02
C ASP A 204 5.94 -13.60 -15.38
N ALA A 205 6.85 -14.17 -16.19
CA ALA A 205 8.06 -14.79 -15.66
C ALA A 205 8.94 -13.75 -14.93
N GLY A 206 9.22 -14.02 -13.67
CA GLY A 206 10.03 -13.14 -12.83
C GLY A 206 9.27 -11.95 -12.21
N VAL A 207 7.97 -11.82 -12.39
CA VAL A 207 7.18 -10.81 -11.65
C VAL A 207 7.02 -11.27 -10.20
N LEU A 208 7.37 -10.39 -9.25
CA LEU A 208 7.23 -10.66 -7.82
C LEU A 208 5.75 -10.60 -7.41
N LYS A 209 5.21 -11.74 -6.96
CA LYS A 209 3.90 -11.82 -6.30
C LYS A 209 4.11 -12.00 -4.79
N ARG A 210 3.97 -10.94 -4.02
CA ARG A 210 4.27 -10.93 -2.58
C ARG A 210 3.44 -11.94 -1.79
N GLU A 211 2.19 -12.15 -2.17
CA GLU A 211 1.27 -13.13 -1.60
C GLU A 211 1.73 -14.57 -1.78
N GLU A 212 2.47 -14.87 -2.84
CA GLU A 212 3.01 -16.22 -3.08
C GLU A 212 4.26 -16.54 -2.23
N LEU A 213 4.97 -15.54 -1.70
CA LEU A 213 6.18 -15.78 -0.92
C LEU A 213 5.91 -16.60 0.35
N GLY A 214 4.78 -16.36 1.03
CA GLY A 214 4.36 -17.14 2.19
C GLY A 214 4.02 -18.60 1.81
N ASN A 215 3.29 -18.78 0.71
CA ASN A 215 2.94 -20.09 0.17
C ASN A 215 4.20 -20.85 -0.28
N ASP A 216 5.16 -20.17 -0.85
CA ASP A 216 6.42 -20.77 -1.29
C ASP A 216 7.25 -21.30 -0.10
N ILE A 217 7.24 -20.63 1.05
CA ILE A 217 7.89 -21.14 2.27
C ILE A 217 7.28 -22.49 2.68
N GLU A 218 5.96 -22.61 2.65
CA GLU A 218 5.30 -23.87 3.01
C GLU A 218 5.59 -24.97 1.97
N ARG A 219 5.62 -24.64 0.68
CA ARG A 219 6.03 -25.59 -0.38
C ARG A 219 7.48 -26.05 -0.21
N MET A 220 8.39 -25.14 0.10
CA MET A 220 9.78 -25.47 0.40
C MET A 220 9.88 -26.37 1.64
N ARG A 221 9.15 -26.04 2.70
CA ARG A 221 9.11 -26.84 3.93
C ARG A 221 8.68 -28.28 3.65
N GLU A 222 7.67 -28.50 2.82
CA GLU A 222 7.22 -29.86 2.45
C GLU A 222 8.32 -30.65 1.74
N VAL A 223 9.18 -30.02 0.93
CA VAL A 223 10.33 -30.69 0.31
C VAL A 223 11.30 -31.23 1.38
N TYR A 224 11.61 -30.40 2.39
CA TYR A 224 12.48 -30.78 3.50
C TYR A 224 11.87 -31.89 4.38
N LEU A 225 10.57 -31.78 4.71
CA LEU A 225 9.86 -32.79 5.49
C LEU A 225 9.84 -34.16 4.78
N ASN A 226 9.79 -34.17 3.45
CA ASN A 226 9.86 -35.39 2.66
C ASN A 226 11.28 -35.95 2.55
N LYS A 227 12.31 -35.19 2.91
CA LYS A 227 13.70 -35.63 3.03
C LYS A 227 14.11 -35.93 4.49
N GLY A 228 13.15 -35.88 5.44
CA GLY A 228 13.39 -36.19 6.83
C GLY A 228 13.77 -35.03 7.73
N TYR A 229 13.89 -33.83 7.22
CA TYR A 229 14.28 -32.65 7.99
C TYR A 229 13.09 -32.03 8.72
N LEU A 230 12.65 -32.64 9.84
CA LEU A 230 11.45 -32.24 10.56
C LEU A 230 11.58 -30.90 11.28
N ASN A 231 12.80 -30.54 11.66
CA ASN A 231 13.11 -29.30 12.40
C ASN A 231 13.55 -28.15 11.48
N VAL A 232 13.32 -28.27 10.16
CA VAL A 232 13.68 -27.21 9.23
C VAL A 232 12.98 -25.89 9.58
N GLN A 233 13.74 -24.82 9.63
CA GLN A 233 13.27 -23.47 9.80
C GLN A 233 13.61 -22.67 8.55
N ILE A 234 12.61 -22.05 7.95
CA ILE A 234 12.74 -21.19 6.77
C ILE A 234 12.19 -19.83 7.18
N SER A 235 13.05 -18.81 7.16
CA SER A 235 12.64 -17.45 7.52
C SER A 235 11.80 -16.80 6.41
N GLN A 236 11.07 -15.74 6.76
CA GLN A 236 10.53 -14.83 5.75
C GLN A 236 11.70 -14.26 4.92
N PRO A 237 11.56 -14.21 3.59
CA PRO A 237 12.63 -13.70 2.75
C PRO A 237 12.84 -12.20 2.93
N THR A 238 14.08 -11.77 2.84
CA THR A 238 14.39 -10.35 2.62
C THR A 238 14.28 -10.02 1.15
N LEU A 239 13.70 -8.86 0.85
CA LEU A 239 13.52 -8.35 -0.50
C LEU A 239 14.39 -7.12 -0.68
N GLU A 240 15.38 -7.19 -1.54
CA GLU A 240 16.24 -6.08 -1.88
C GLU A 240 15.88 -5.56 -3.26
N LEU A 241 15.48 -4.29 -3.34
CA LEU A 241 15.15 -3.63 -4.59
C LEU A 241 16.38 -2.88 -5.10
N SER A 242 16.74 -3.10 -6.35
CA SER A 242 17.85 -2.38 -7.01
C SER A 242 17.63 -0.85 -7.01
N GLU A 243 18.70 -0.07 -7.12
CA GLU A 243 18.64 1.39 -7.13
C GLU A 243 17.77 1.94 -8.26
N ASP A 244 17.77 1.30 -9.43
CA ASP A 244 16.93 1.66 -10.59
C ASP A 244 15.47 1.17 -10.46
N LYS A 245 15.15 0.48 -9.35
CA LYS A 245 13.82 -0.05 -9.00
C LYS A 245 13.22 -1.02 -10.05
N LYS A 246 14.07 -1.73 -10.79
CA LYS A 246 13.66 -2.67 -11.83
C LYS A 246 13.82 -4.12 -11.42
N TRP A 247 14.63 -4.40 -10.40
CA TRP A 247 15.02 -5.75 -10.04
C TRP A 247 14.88 -5.99 -8.55
N PHE A 248 14.45 -7.20 -8.20
CA PHE A 248 14.48 -7.73 -6.84
C PHE A 248 15.51 -8.83 -6.71
N GLU A 249 16.23 -8.82 -5.60
CA GLU A 249 16.90 -9.98 -5.04
C GLU A 249 16.11 -10.48 -3.84
N ILE A 250 15.87 -11.79 -3.81
CA ILE A 250 15.12 -12.46 -2.74
C ILE A 250 16.07 -13.38 -2.00
N ASN A 251 16.24 -13.16 -0.71
CA ASN A 251 17.16 -13.94 0.12
C ASN A 251 16.38 -14.71 1.18
N TYR A 252 16.40 -16.05 1.11
CA TYR A 252 15.87 -16.94 2.12
C TYR A 252 16.99 -17.42 3.02
N SER A 253 16.76 -17.44 4.35
CA SER A 253 17.64 -18.09 5.32
C SER A 253 17.00 -19.38 5.79
N ILE A 254 17.75 -20.48 5.71
CA ILE A 254 17.29 -21.85 5.98
C ILE A 254 18.20 -22.48 7.02
N VAL A 255 17.60 -23.01 8.09
CA VAL A 255 18.26 -23.85 9.08
C VAL A 255 17.66 -25.25 8.93
N GLU A 256 18.40 -26.16 8.32
CA GLU A 256 17.88 -27.49 7.95
C GLU A 256 17.70 -28.41 9.16
N GLY A 257 18.61 -28.34 10.14
CA GLY A 257 18.71 -29.33 11.22
C GLY A 257 19.27 -30.65 10.74
N GLU A 258 19.05 -31.72 11.52
CA GLU A 258 19.46 -33.06 11.17
C GLU A 258 18.29 -33.89 10.62
N PRO A 259 18.54 -34.83 9.70
CA PRO A 259 17.49 -35.67 9.17
C PRO A 259 17.04 -36.70 10.21
N PHE A 260 15.75 -36.92 10.35
CA PHE A 260 15.17 -37.91 11.22
C PHE A 260 15.05 -39.26 10.50
N ILE A 261 15.35 -40.31 11.24
CA ILE A 261 15.16 -41.71 10.81
C ILE A 261 14.02 -42.35 11.62
N VAL A 262 13.28 -43.24 11.00
CA VAL A 262 12.24 -44.04 11.63
C VAL A 262 12.90 -45.05 12.53
N GLN A 263 12.70 -44.96 13.86
CA GLN A 263 13.23 -45.98 14.81
C GLN A 263 12.30 -47.18 14.89
N GLU A 264 11.00 -46.92 15.02
CA GLU A 264 9.98 -47.95 15.21
C GLU A 264 8.64 -47.52 14.59
N VAL A 265 7.86 -48.52 14.18
CA VAL A 265 6.47 -48.34 13.75
C VAL A 265 5.60 -49.24 14.61
N GLY A 266 4.66 -48.65 15.36
CA GLY A 266 3.70 -49.35 16.22
C GLY A 266 2.26 -48.99 15.83
N PHE A 267 1.35 -49.93 16.10
CA PHE A 267 -0.09 -49.74 15.91
C PHE A 267 -0.80 -49.65 17.25
N ARG A 268 -1.86 -48.89 17.35
CA ARG A 268 -2.71 -48.80 18.55
C ARG A 268 -4.17 -48.73 18.15
N GLY A 269 -5.02 -49.47 18.84
CA GLY A 269 -6.47 -49.47 18.62
C GLY A 269 -6.93 -50.39 17.49
N ASN A 270 -6.04 -51.17 16.89
CA ASN A 270 -6.38 -52.21 15.92
C ASN A 270 -7.07 -53.39 16.65
N THR A 271 -8.32 -53.66 16.30
CA THR A 271 -9.15 -54.74 16.90
C THR A 271 -9.50 -55.82 15.88
N VAL A 272 -9.28 -55.57 14.59
CA VAL A 272 -9.64 -56.47 13.49
C VAL A 272 -8.42 -57.17 12.90
N PHE A 273 -7.30 -56.46 12.76
CA PHE A 273 -6.05 -57.00 12.22
C PHE A 273 -4.97 -57.02 13.30
N GLU A 274 -4.14 -58.03 13.27
CA GLU A 274 -2.98 -58.11 14.19
C GLU A 274 -1.84 -57.21 13.69
N ASP A 275 -0.97 -56.78 14.63
CA ASP A 275 0.16 -55.87 14.31
C ASP A 275 1.06 -56.40 13.21
N HIS A 276 1.25 -57.72 13.12
CA HIS A 276 2.12 -58.32 12.11
C HIS A 276 1.52 -58.21 10.71
N GLU A 277 0.18 -58.39 10.58
CA GLU A 277 -0.52 -58.26 9.30
C GLU A 277 -0.46 -56.82 8.79
N LEU A 278 -0.64 -55.84 9.67
CA LEU A 278 -0.52 -54.43 9.36
C LEU A 278 0.91 -54.05 8.95
N ARG A 279 1.92 -54.64 9.61
CA ARG A 279 3.34 -54.39 9.30
C ARG A 279 3.74 -54.93 7.93
N GLU A 280 3.29 -56.12 7.54
CA GLU A 280 3.61 -56.71 6.23
C GLU A 280 3.10 -55.83 5.08
N GLY A 281 1.99 -55.12 5.30
CA GLY A 281 1.43 -54.20 4.35
C GLY A 281 2.12 -52.83 4.28
N LEU A 282 2.98 -52.46 5.23
CA LEU A 282 3.60 -51.12 5.26
C LEU A 282 4.84 -51.01 4.38
N ASN A 283 4.95 -49.88 3.69
CA ASN A 283 6.16 -49.49 2.97
C ASN A 283 7.16 -48.69 3.83
N ILE A 284 6.91 -48.54 5.15
CA ILE A 284 7.78 -47.80 6.07
C ILE A 284 8.54 -48.83 6.95
N ARG A 285 9.86 -48.68 6.99
CA ARG A 285 10.72 -49.59 7.77
C ARG A 285 11.58 -48.82 8.77
N PRO A 286 11.87 -49.41 9.93
CA PRO A 286 12.89 -48.90 10.85
C PRO A 286 14.24 -48.75 10.14
N GLY A 287 14.96 -47.64 10.41
CA GLY A 287 16.22 -47.30 9.76
C GLY A 287 16.11 -46.45 8.50
N GLU A 288 14.93 -46.33 7.92
CA GLU A 288 14.71 -45.44 6.77
C GLU A 288 14.59 -43.95 7.20
N ILE A 289 14.95 -43.04 6.29
CA ILE A 289 14.71 -41.61 6.50
C ILE A 289 13.20 -41.36 6.56
N PHE A 290 12.78 -40.56 7.52
CA PHE A 290 11.39 -40.13 7.65
C PHE A 290 10.94 -39.38 6.41
N GLN A 291 9.83 -39.78 5.81
CA GLN A 291 9.23 -39.13 4.65
C GLN A 291 7.76 -38.86 4.93
N ARG A 292 7.41 -37.56 5.12
CA ARG A 292 6.04 -37.16 5.49
C ARG A 292 4.98 -37.63 4.49
N ALA A 293 5.26 -37.51 3.20
CA ALA A 293 4.34 -37.95 2.14
C ALA A 293 4.11 -39.45 2.18
N LYS A 294 5.18 -40.26 2.39
CA LYS A 294 5.11 -41.71 2.52
C LYS A 294 4.23 -42.11 3.69
N ILE A 295 4.45 -41.48 4.86
CA ILE A 295 3.66 -41.79 6.07
C ILE A 295 2.18 -41.39 5.86
N ARG A 296 1.89 -40.22 5.30
CA ARG A 296 0.52 -39.80 5.02
C ARG A 296 -0.17 -40.76 4.05
N GLY A 297 0.52 -41.22 3.03
CA GLY A 297 0.01 -42.20 2.06
C GLY A 297 -0.31 -43.55 2.73
N GLU A 298 0.54 -44.03 3.66
CA GLU A 298 0.30 -45.27 4.39
C GLU A 298 -0.89 -45.15 5.36
N ILE A 299 -1.03 -44.02 6.07
CA ILE A 299 -2.19 -43.75 6.92
C ILE A 299 -3.48 -43.80 6.11
N THR A 300 -3.53 -43.11 4.94
CA THR A 300 -4.73 -43.13 4.07
C THR A 300 -5.05 -44.51 3.52
N ARG A 301 -4.06 -45.37 3.36
CA ARG A 301 -4.26 -46.74 2.88
C ARG A 301 -4.82 -47.68 3.93
N ILE A 302 -4.53 -47.45 5.22
CA ILE A 302 -4.94 -48.30 6.35
C ILE A 302 -6.32 -47.84 6.88
N THR A 303 -6.68 -46.60 6.74
CA THR A 303 -7.99 -46.03 7.14
C THR A 303 -9.01 -46.12 6.02
#